data_32968267d70a4de4d8d2191de6125210
#
_entry.id   32968267d70a4de4d8d2191de6125210
#
_cell.length_a   1.000
_cell.length_b   1.000
_cell.length_c   1.000
_cell.angle_alpha   90.00
_cell.angle_beta   90.00
_cell.angle_gamma   90.00
#
_symmetry.space_group_name_H-M   'P 1'
#
loop_
_entity.id
_entity.type
_entity.pdbx_description
1 polymer ?
#
loop_
_entity_poly.entity_id
_entity_poly.type
_entity_poly.pdbx_seq_one_letter_code
_entity_poly.pdbx_strand_id
1 'polypeptide(L)'
;MKTAILLFTALLLSTSNFAIDNTQHLSAGETSVKEKHASAFSAHSANLKEVKSILKFNGGNKFFEDPWAQSVGSVSSQDGLGPLFNNNACQDCHVRDGRGHASEASVDQRGTDFSTMLLRASKSNITTAEKEAMLNGEQANVADSCIGGQLQHQANFGITKEATQAVSYQYHKVSFADGEKITLRTPIWHVKAIHCDIDDDTVLSARVAPAMIGLGLLALIDEQQIINQEDINDENSDGISGKANKVWSVKTKQVTLGRFGWKAGQPTLRQQSAGAFLGDMGLTTALFQQENCLTQQIECKKAANGNGDMANDYPYEVADKVLDKVTFYSNHLAVPERRNAYTKQVTNGQKIFNEIGCQQCHSASYTTTTSKAFPELSKQTIYPYTDMLLHDMGEALTDFDKNSQTVSGDIPVEFLAQANEWRTPPLWGIGLAQTVDPQATFLHDGRARNILEAVLWHGGEAELSKNKVLQLPKRQRIELLAFLEDL
;
A
#
# COMPACT_ATOMS: atom_id res chain seq x y z
N MET A 1 -20.95 -70.20 13.77
CA MET A 1 -21.70 -68.98 13.60
C MET A 1 -20.91 -67.85 14.25
N LYS A 2 -20.26 -67.00 13.48
CA LYS A 2 -19.54 -65.82 13.95
C LYS A 2 -20.30 -64.59 13.44
N THR A 3 -20.90 -63.87 14.38
CA THR A 3 -21.65 -62.66 14.12
C THR A 3 -20.68 -61.48 14.01
N ALA A 4 -20.61 -60.85 12.84
CA ALA A 4 -19.85 -59.63 12.62
C ALA A 4 -20.71 -58.41 12.99
N ILE A 5 -20.25 -57.60 13.95
CA ILE A 5 -20.86 -56.34 14.34
C ILE A 5 -20.21 -55.26 13.46
N LEU A 6 -20.95 -54.64 12.52
CA LEU A 6 -20.55 -53.43 11.80
C LEU A 6 -20.79 -52.21 12.73
N LEU A 7 -19.70 -51.56 13.14
CA LEU A 7 -19.75 -50.21 13.73
C LEU A 7 -19.92 -49.18 12.61
N PHE A 8 -21.06 -48.50 12.55
CA PHE A 8 -21.28 -47.29 11.75
C PHE A 8 -20.74 -46.12 12.55
N THR A 9 -19.59 -45.59 12.14
CA THR A 9 -19.11 -44.30 12.62
C THR A 9 -19.85 -43.19 11.88
N ALA A 10 -20.78 -42.53 12.55
CA ALA A 10 -21.43 -41.33 12.05
C ALA A 10 -20.44 -40.15 12.11
N LEU A 11 -20.01 -39.67 10.95
CA LEU A 11 -19.24 -38.43 10.81
C LEU A 11 -20.20 -37.26 11.08
N LEU A 12 -20.14 -36.68 12.30
CA LEU A 12 -20.81 -35.43 12.60
C LEU A 12 -20.12 -34.28 11.85
N LEU A 13 -20.65 -33.90 10.70
CA LEU A 13 -20.36 -32.63 10.08
C LEU A 13 -20.85 -31.51 10.99
N SER A 14 -19.93 -30.90 11.74
CA SER A 14 -20.18 -29.66 12.46
C SER A 14 -20.41 -28.53 11.44
N THR A 15 -21.67 -28.23 11.17
CA THR A 15 -22.02 -26.95 10.52
C THR A 15 -21.75 -25.85 11.54
N SER A 16 -20.60 -25.21 11.45
CA SER A 16 -20.36 -23.95 12.14
C SER A 16 -21.34 -22.91 11.60
N ASN A 17 -22.42 -22.67 12.33
CA ASN A 17 -23.23 -21.49 12.15
C ASN A 17 -22.36 -20.29 12.50
N PHE A 18 -21.80 -19.61 11.48
CA PHE A 18 -21.23 -18.30 11.64
C PHE A 18 -22.37 -17.35 12.03
N ALA A 19 -22.53 -17.13 13.34
CA ALA A 19 -23.35 -16.04 13.82
C ALA A 19 -22.71 -14.76 13.25
N ILE A 20 -23.48 -13.98 12.47
CA ILE A 20 -23.04 -12.67 12.01
C ILE A 20 -22.82 -11.83 13.25
N ASP A 21 -21.56 -11.49 13.55
CA ASP A 21 -21.22 -10.60 14.64
C ASP A 21 -21.85 -9.24 14.34
N ASN A 22 -22.73 -8.80 15.23
CA ASN A 22 -23.47 -7.54 15.07
C ASN A 22 -22.56 -6.29 15.06
N THR A 23 -21.23 -6.44 15.26
CA THR A 23 -20.26 -5.35 15.23
C THR A 23 -19.50 -5.24 13.93
N GLN A 24 -19.62 -6.17 12.98
CA GLN A 24 -18.89 -6.15 11.71
C GLN A 24 -19.19 -4.92 10.82
N HIS A 25 -20.27 -4.18 11.07
CA HIS A 25 -20.52 -2.91 10.37
C HIS A 25 -19.54 -1.81 10.82
N LEU A 26 -18.96 -1.92 12.02
CA LEU A 26 -17.93 -1.03 12.53
C LEU A 26 -16.56 -1.53 12.08
N SER A 27 -16.18 -1.21 10.82
CA SER A 27 -14.92 -1.71 10.22
C SER A 27 -13.68 -1.51 11.09
N ALA A 28 -13.67 -0.46 11.91
CA ALA A 28 -12.58 -0.09 12.82
C ALA A 28 -13.01 -0.06 14.30
N GLY A 29 -14.01 -0.87 14.69
CA GLY A 29 -14.57 -0.86 16.02
C GLY A 29 -15.15 0.51 16.39
N GLU A 30 -15.00 0.94 17.64
CA GLU A 30 -15.51 2.22 18.14
C GLU A 30 -14.83 3.46 17.52
N THR A 31 -13.75 3.29 16.75
CA THR A 31 -13.07 4.39 16.04
C THR A 31 -13.72 4.71 14.70
N SER A 32 -14.65 3.87 14.23
CA SER A 32 -15.34 4.02 12.93
C SER A 32 -16.18 5.30 12.87
N VAL A 33 -16.33 5.84 11.65
CA VAL A 33 -17.11 7.08 11.39
C VAL A 33 -18.20 6.82 10.34
N LYS A 34 -19.30 7.62 10.41
CA LYS A 34 -20.46 7.50 9.51
C LYS A 34 -20.32 8.31 8.22
N GLU A 35 -19.11 8.47 7.76
CA GLU A 35 -18.81 9.27 6.57
C GLU A 35 -18.96 8.44 5.29
N LYS A 36 -19.56 9.03 4.25
CA LYS A 36 -19.84 8.36 2.96
C LYS A 36 -19.77 9.29 1.75
N HIS A 37 -19.15 10.42 1.90
CA HIS A 37 -18.98 11.46 0.86
C HIS A 37 -17.52 11.61 0.44
N ALA A 38 -17.21 12.54 -0.43
CA ALA A 38 -15.88 12.73 -1.00
C ALA A 38 -14.75 12.98 0.04
N SER A 39 -15.08 13.42 1.26
CA SER A 39 -14.11 13.58 2.36
C SER A 39 -14.20 12.47 3.40
N ALA A 40 -14.76 11.32 3.05
CA ALA A 40 -15.01 10.22 4.00
C ALA A 40 -13.72 9.69 4.65
N PHE A 41 -12.56 9.85 3.99
CA PHE A 41 -11.29 9.36 4.49
C PHE A 41 -10.50 10.39 5.30
N SER A 42 -10.90 11.67 5.27
CA SER A 42 -10.20 12.76 5.99
C SER A 42 -10.73 13.00 7.42
N ALA A 43 -11.68 12.19 7.88
CA ALA A 43 -12.20 12.30 9.24
C ALA A 43 -11.22 11.70 10.27
N HIS A 44 -11.16 12.28 11.46
CA HIS A 44 -10.43 11.66 12.57
C HIS A 44 -11.27 10.57 13.25
N SER A 45 -10.58 9.63 13.93
CA SER A 45 -11.21 8.56 14.73
C SER A 45 -12.34 9.07 15.61
N ALA A 46 -13.48 8.38 15.62
CA ALA A 46 -14.69 8.81 16.34
C ALA A 46 -14.49 8.98 17.86
N ASN A 47 -13.54 8.27 18.44
CA ASN A 47 -13.19 8.35 19.86
C ASN A 47 -12.03 9.33 20.19
N LEU A 48 -11.49 10.05 19.20
CA LEU A 48 -10.55 11.16 19.39
C LEU A 48 -11.34 12.40 19.83
N LYS A 49 -11.58 12.57 21.14
CA LYS A 49 -12.50 13.58 21.67
C LYS A 49 -11.82 14.76 22.36
N GLU A 50 -10.56 14.61 22.75
CA GLU A 50 -9.83 15.68 23.42
C GLU A 50 -9.51 16.83 22.45
N VAL A 51 -9.85 18.06 22.80
CA VAL A 51 -9.61 19.27 21.99
C VAL A 51 -8.15 19.40 21.58
N LYS A 52 -7.21 19.12 22.51
CA LYS A 52 -5.76 19.16 22.24
C LYS A 52 -5.36 18.15 21.16
N SER A 53 -5.93 16.95 21.20
CA SER A 53 -5.67 15.89 20.22
C SER A 53 -6.27 16.21 18.86
N ILE A 54 -7.47 16.78 18.82
CA ILE A 54 -8.11 17.26 17.57
C ILE A 54 -7.28 18.41 16.96
N LEU A 55 -6.78 19.35 17.76
CA LEU A 55 -5.89 20.42 17.27
C LEU A 55 -4.57 19.87 16.75
N LYS A 56 -4.04 18.81 17.37
CA LYS A 56 -2.83 18.13 16.89
C LYS A 56 -3.09 17.42 15.55
N PHE A 57 -4.24 16.76 15.41
CA PHE A 57 -4.69 16.12 14.16
C PHE A 57 -4.78 17.17 13.05
N ASN A 58 -5.50 18.27 13.27
CA ASN A 58 -5.63 19.36 12.28
C ASN A 58 -4.28 20.00 11.93
N GLY A 59 -3.37 20.11 12.92
CA GLY A 59 -2.01 20.58 12.68
C GLY A 59 -1.17 19.61 11.86
N GLY A 60 -1.44 18.30 11.95
CA GLY A 60 -0.83 17.27 11.09
C GLY A 60 -1.40 17.31 9.67
N ASN A 61 -2.73 17.45 9.56
CA ASN A 61 -3.39 17.63 8.27
C ASN A 61 -2.82 18.79 7.47
N LYS A 62 -2.59 19.95 8.14
CA LYS A 62 -2.01 21.11 7.48
C LYS A 62 -0.66 20.80 6.81
N PHE A 63 0.25 20.08 7.48
CA PHE A 63 1.54 19.70 6.92
C PHE A 63 1.43 18.58 5.87
N PHE A 64 0.33 17.85 5.86
CA PHE A 64 0.03 16.82 4.87
C PHE A 64 -0.56 17.43 3.58
N GLU A 65 -1.40 18.47 3.72
CA GLU A 65 -2.08 19.15 2.60
C GLU A 65 -1.26 20.27 1.97
N ASP A 66 -0.61 21.11 2.80
CA ASP A 66 0.06 22.31 2.30
C ASP A 66 1.31 21.96 1.48
N PRO A 67 1.50 22.56 0.31
CA PRO A 67 2.68 22.31 -0.50
C PRO A 67 3.95 22.86 0.16
N TRP A 68 5.02 22.11 0.06
CA TRP A 68 6.37 22.54 0.43
C TRP A 68 6.99 23.36 -0.70
N ALA A 69 7.76 24.37 -0.34
CA ALA A 69 8.39 25.29 -1.28
C ALA A 69 9.90 25.04 -1.37
N GLN A 70 10.48 25.38 -2.51
CA GLN A 70 11.94 25.40 -2.66
C GLN A 70 12.58 26.34 -1.62
N SER A 71 13.72 25.95 -1.05
CA SER A 71 14.54 26.82 -0.20
C SER A 71 15.19 27.96 -1.02
N VAL A 72 15.25 29.20 -0.54
CA VAL A 72 14.80 29.72 0.75
C VAL A 72 13.38 30.25 0.58
N GLY A 73 12.40 29.64 1.26
CA GLY A 73 10.99 30.04 1.22
C GLY A 73 10.66 31.08 2.29
N SER A 74 9.53 31.76 2.12
CA SER A 74 9.01 32.73 3.11
C SER A 74 8.49 32.09 4.40
N VAL A 75 8.20 30.78 4.38
CA VAL A 75 7.70 30.00 5.51
C VAL A 75 8.69 28.88 5.82
N SER A 76 9.61 29.13 6.73
CA SER A 76 10.72 28.23 7.06
C SER A 76 10.31 26.86 7.61
N SER A 77 9.07 26.68 8.07
CA SER A 77 8.57 25.37 8.52
C SER A 77 8.05 24.48 7.39
N GLN A 78 8.00 24.97 6.17
CA GLN A 78 7.53 24.29 4.95
C GLN A 78 8.35 24.74 3.73
N ASP A 79 9.62 25.11 3.91
CA ASP A 79 10.58 25.26 2.83
C ASP A 79 11.57 24.08 2.79
N GLY A 80 12.47 24.09 1.80
CA GLY A 80 13.43 23.03 1.66
C GLY A 80 12.96 21.87 0.78
N LEU A 81 11.86 22.04 0.02
CA LEU A 81 11.49 21.04 -0.99
C LEU A 81 12.73 20.63 -1.77
N GLY A 82 13.00 19.34 -1.78
CA GLY A 82 14.23 18.80 -2.35
C GLY A 82 14.47 19.20 -3.78
N PRO A 83 15.71 19.22 -4.21
CA PRO A 83 16.08 19.59 -5.58
C PRO A 83 15.44 18.68 -6.62
N LEU A 84 15.26 17.40 -6.28
CA LEU A 84 14.58 16.37 -7.06
C LEU A 84 13.46 15.77 -6.22
N PHE A 85 12.28 15.59 -6.79
CA PHE A 85 11.09 15.13 -6.09
C PHE A 85 10.05 14.50 -7.02
N ASN A 86 9.03 13.85 -6.45
CA ASN A 86 7.86 13.38 -7.21
C ASN A 86 6.66 14.32 -7.03
N ASN A 87 6.44 14.82 -5.81
CA ASN A 87 5.41 15.80 -5.50
C ASN A 87 5.84 16.73 -4.36
N ASN A 88 5.14 17.82 -4.15
CA ASN A 88 5.44 18.81 -3.11
C ASN A 88 4.43 18.84 -1.95
N ALA A 89 3.41 17.97 -1.97
CA ALA A 89 2.50 17.73 -0.86
C ALA A 89 2.10 16.25 -0.80
N CYS A 90 1.85 15.72 0.41
CA CYS A 90 1.39 14.34 0.55
C CYS A 90 -0.01 14.15 -0.06
N GLN A 91 -0.86 15.15 0.09
CA GLN A 91 -2.24 15.19 -0.43
C GLN A 91 -2.31 15.06 -1.96
N ASP A 92 -1.29 15.47 -2.68
CA ASP A 92 -1.27 15.37 -4.15
C ASP A 92 -1.24 13.91 -4.61
N CYS A 93 -0.57 13.02 -3.84
CA CYS A 93 -0.57 11.59 -4.09
C CYS A 93 -1.74 10.88 -3.40
N HIS A 94 -2.05 11.28 -2.16
CA HIS A 94 -3.11 10.69 -1.34
C HIS A 94 -4.38 11.58 -1.37
N VAL A 95 -4.98 11.73 -2.53
CA VAL A 95 -6.13 12.64 -2.76
C VAL A 95 -7.21 12.42 -1.70
N ARG A 96 -7.46 13.43 -0.85
CA ARG A 96 -8.40 13.38 0.30
C ARG A 96 -8.17 12.15 1.20
N ASP A 97 -6.88 11.85 1.48
CA ASP A 97 -6.44 10.69 2.26
C ASP A 97 -6.81 9.33 1.65
N GLY A 98 -7.28 9.36 0.41
CA GLY A 98 -7.62 8.21 -0.39
C GLY A 98 -6.42 7.59 -1.09
N ARG A 99 -6.72 6.77 -2.06
CA ARG A 99 -5.71 6.18 -2.92
C ARG A 99 -5.56 6.99 -4.20
N GLY A 100 -4.36 6.92 -4.78
CA GLY A 100 -4.09 7.50 -6.08
C GLY A 100 -4.67 6.70 -7.25
N HIS A 101 -4.32 7.15 -8.44
CA HIS A 101 -4.75 6.57 -9.70
C HIS A 101 -3.55 6.36 -10.64
N ALA A 102 -3.69 5.44 -11.58
CA ALA A 102 -2.75 5.32 -12.67
C ALA A 102 -2.96 6.43 -13.69
N SER A 103 -1.88 6.87 -14.34
CA SER A 103 -1.97 7.80 -15.47
C SER A 103 -2.88 7.24 -16.56
N GLU A 104 -3.83 8.04 -17.03
CA GLU A 104 -4.67 7.67 -18.17
C GLU A 104 -3.95 7.97 -19.49
N ALA A 105 -4.19 7.14 -20.51
CA ALA A 105 -3.63 7.35 -21.83
C ALA A 105 -4.21 8.61 -22.46
N SER A 106 -3.35 9.51 -22.94
CA SER A 106 -3.73 10.71 -23.69
C SER A 106 -4.18 10.38 -25.13
N VAL A 107 -4.51 11.40 -25.92
CA VAL A 107 -4.95 11.27 -27.32
C VAL A 107 -3.89 10.58 -28.21
N ASP A 108 -2.61 10.69 -27.88
CA ASP A 108 -1.50 9.96 -28.51
C ASP A 108 -1.24 8.57 -27.91
N GLN A 109 -2.16 8.08 -27.10
CA GLN A 109 -2.14 6.79 -26.41
C GLN A 109 -1.09 6.65 -25.29
N ARG A 110 -0.51 7.75 -24.81
CA ARG A 110 0.41 7.78 -23.68
C ARG A 110 -0.10 8.68 -22.57
N GLY A 111 -0.17 8.16 -21.36
CA GLY A 111 -0.42 8.93 -20.15
C GLY A 111 0.90 9.43 -19.58
N THR A 112 0.94 10.68 -19.18
CA THR A 112 2.12 11.35 -18.61
C THR A 112 1.88 11.99 -17.26
N ASP A 113 0.66 11.87 -16.73
CA ASP A 113 0.33 12.31 -15.38
C ASP A 113 0.74 11.24 -14.37
N PHE A 114 1.76 11.52 -13.59
CA PHE A 114 2.27 10.65 -12.52
C PHE A 114 2.15 11.31 -11.14
N SER A 115 1.22 12.25 -11.00
CA SER A 115 1.04 13.01 -9.76
C SER A 115 0.71 12.13 -8.55
N THR A 116 0.08 10.96 -8.75
CA THR A 116 -0.34 10.08 -7.66
C THR A 116 0.37 8.73 -7.65
N MET A 117 1.45 8.59 -8.41
CA MET A 117 2.22 7.36 -8.47
C MET A 117 3.71 7.62 -8.65
N LEU A 118 4.52 6.63 -8.32
CA LEU A 118 5.97 6.67 -8.43
C LEU A 118 6.53 5.34 -8.96
N LEU A 119 7.79 5.39 -9.41
CA LEU A 119 8.56 4.22 -9.81
C LEU A 119 9.69 3.99 -8.81
N ARG A 120 9.62 2.88 -8.07
CA ARG A 120 10.72 2.37 -7.25
C ARG A 120 11.70 1.63 -8.14
N ALA A 121 12.97 1.62 -7.76
CA ALA A 121 14.03 0.92 -8.49
C ALA A 121 14.86 0.06 -7.54
N SER A 122 15.26 -1.13 -8.02
CA SER A 122 16.19 -2.02 -7.35
C SER A 122 16.97 -2.79 -8.41
N LYS A 123 18.22 -3.17 -8.12
CA LYS A 123 19.00 -4.02 -9.03
C LYS A 123 18.68 -5.49 -8.83
N SER A 124 18.69 -6.26 -9.93
CA SER A 124 18.52 -7.72 -9.91
C SER A 124 19.85 -8.45 -9.84
N ASN A 125 20.91 -7.91 -10.47
CA ASN A 125 22.25 -8.48 -10.43
C ASN A 125 23.01 -7.91 -9.22
N ILE A 126 22.77 -8.51 -8.06
CA ILE A 126 23.33 -8.10 -6.78
C ILE A 126 24.35 -9.12 -6.27
N THR A 127 25.31 -8.68 -5.48
CA THR A 127 26.30 -9.55 -4.86
C THR A 127 25.64 -10.47 -3.81
N THR A 128 26.31 -11.58 -3.50
CA THR A 128 25.84 -12.49 -2.43
C THR A 128 25.66 -11.75 -1.10
N ALA A 129 26.58 -10.84 -0.74
CA ALA A 129 26.51 -10.07 0.49
C ALA A 129 25.30 -9.11 0.51
N GLU A 130 25.01 -8.42 -0.60
CA GLU A 130 23.82 -7.56 -0.73
C GLU A 130 22.53 -8.38 -0.64
N LYS A 131 22.50 -9.54 -1.32
CA LYS A 131 21.35 -10.45 -1.23
C LYS A 131 21.12 -10.93 0.21
N GLU A 132 22.18 -11.34 0.90
CA GLU A 132 22.09 -11.74 2.30
C GLU A 132 21.61 -10.59 3.20
N ALA A 133 22.13 -9.38 3.03
CA ALA A 133 21.69 -8.20 3.78
C ALA A 133 20.20 -7.88 3.53
N MET A 134 19.72 -8.02 2.30
CA MET A 134 18.29 -7.87 1.98
C MET A 134 17.44 -8.96 2.65
N LEU A 135 17.83 -10.23 2.50
CA LEU A 135 17.09 -11.36 3.08
C LEU A 135 17.11 -11.37 4.61
N ASN A 136 18.14 -10.79 5.23
CA ASN A 136 18.21 -10.61 6.68
C ASN A 136 17.42 -9.36 7.16
N GLY A 137 16.86 -8.56 6.25
CA GLY A 137 16.11 -7.34 6.58
C GLY A 137 16.99 -6.15 6.97
N GLU A 138 18.28 -6.18 6.69
CA GLU A 138 19.26 -5.14 7.04
C GLU A 138 19.36 -4.06 5.95
N GLN A 139 19.11 -4.41 4.70
CA GLN A 139 19.13 -3.53 3.53
C GLN A 139 17.81 -3.63 2.75
N ALA A 140 17.26 -2.47 2.37
CA ALA A 140 15.98 -2.46 1.67
C ALA A 140 16.09 -2.94 0.22
N ASN A 141 17.02 -2.38 -0.53
CA ASN A 141 17.27 -2.69 -1.95
C ASN A 141 18.70 -2.31 -2.33
N VAL A 142 19.11 -2.64 -3.54
CA VAL A 142 20.33 -2.11 -4.17
C VAL A 142 19.90 -1.08 -5.22
N ALA A 143 20.30 0.16 -5.04
CA ALA A 143 19.87 1.28 -5.86
C ALA A 143 20.49 1.22 -7.27
N ASP A 144 19.73 1.69 -8.27
CA ASP A 144 20.23 1.94 -9.63
C ASP A 144 21.23 3.10 -9.63
N SER A 145 22.26 3.05 -10.48
CA SER A 145 23.32 4.05 -10.51
C SER A 145 22.88 5.40 -11.10
N CYS A 146 21.81 5.41 -11.88
CA CYS A 146 21.31 6.57 -12.62
C CYS A 146 20.13 7.27 -11.91
N ILE A 147 19.22 6.50 -11.29
CA ILE A 147 17.97 7.01 -10.70
C ILE A 147 17.80 6.66 -9.23
N GLY A 148 18.81 6.07 -8.60
CA GLY A 148 18.73 5.69 -7.20
C GLY A 148 17.73 4.58 -6.90
N GLY A 149 17.11 4.62 -5.72
CA GLY A 149 16.08 3.67 -5.29
C GLY A 149 14.66 4.07 -5.65
N GLN A 150 14.47 5.27 -6.20
CA GLN A 150 13.20 5.82 -6.68
C GLN A 150 13.46 6.91 -7.71
N LEU A 151 12.80 6.82 -8.86
CA LEU A 151 12.90 7.81 -9.91
C LEU A 151 12.21 9.12 -9.50
N GLN A 152 12.95 10.25 -9.62
CA GLN A 152 12.46 11.61 -9.37
C GLN A 152 12.09 12.27 -10.69
N HIS A 153 10.80 12.40 -10.97
CA HIS A 153 10.32 12.91 -12.26
C HIS A 153 10.07 14.41 -12.28
N GLN A 154 10.28 15.09 -11.13
CA GLN A 154 10.21 16.54 -11.00
C GLN A 154 11.51 17.10 -10.42
N ALA A 155 11.74 18.39 -10.62
CA ALA A 155 12.89 19.11 -10.09
C ALA A 155 12.56 20.56 -9.82
N ASN A 156 13.28 21.18 -8.88
CA ASN A 156 13.24 22.60 -8.63
C ASN A 156 13.81 23.41 -9.81
N PHE A 157 13.47 24.68 -9.86
CA PHE A 157 13.97 25.59 -10.91
C PHE A 157 15.51 25.59 -10.96
N GLY A 158 16.05 25.43 -12.18
CA GLY A 158 17.50 25.37 -12.42
C GLY A 158 18.13 23.99 -12.22
N ILE A 159 17.36 22.97 -11.90
CA ILE A 159 17.81 21.59 -11.74
C ILE A 159 17.13 20.70 -12.75
N THR A 160 17.87 19.78 -13.36
CA THR A 160 17.30 18.86 -14.34
C THR A 160 16.78 17.61 -13.66
N LYS A 161 15.53 17.24 -13.92
CA LYS A 161 14.91 16.00 -13.41
C LYS A 161 15.60 14.76 -13.97
N GLU A 162 15.46 13.63 -13.30
CA GLU A 162 16.17 12.39 -13.64
C GLU A 162 15.70 11.77 -14.94
N ALA A 163 14.38 11.73 -15.16
CA ALA A 163 13.82 11.05 -16.31
C ALA A 163 12.48 11.65 -16.76
N THR A 164 12.09 11.29 -17.98
CA THR A 164 10.71 11.38 -18.46
C THR A 164 10.06 10.00 -18.36
N GLN A 165 8.79 9.96 -18.02
CA GLN A 165 8.03 8.72 -17.93
C GLN A 165 6.68 8.86 -18.61
N ALA A 166 6.18 7.76 -19.17
CA ALA A 166 4.86 7.66 -19.76
C ALA A 166 4.34 6.21 -19.62
N VAL A 167 3.05 6.02 -19.71
CA VAL A 167 2.43 4.69 -19.75
C VAL A 167 1.46 4.60 -20.92
N SER A 168 1.45 3.48 -21.61
CA SER A 168 0.42 3.10 -22.57
C SER A 168 -0.19 1.77 -22.14
N TYR A 169 -1.30 1.36 -22.75
CA TYR A 169 -2.00 0.16 -22.33
C TYR A 169 -2.28 -0.77 -23.50
N GLN A 170 -2.05 -2.05 -23.26
CA GLN A 170 -2.52 -3.13 -24.12
C GLN A 170 -3.80 -3.72 -23.52
N TYR A 171 -4.84 -3.89 -24.34
CA TYR A 171 -6.14 -4.37 -23.89
C TYR A 171 -6.36 -5.82 -24.28
N HIS A 172 -6.89 -6.62 -23.35
CA HIS A 172 -7.29 -8.00 -23.60
C HIS A 172 -8.63 -8.32 -22.93
N LYS A 173 -9.33 -9.35 -23.45
CA LYS A 173 -10.64 -9.73 -22.94
C LYS A 173 -10.56 -10.99 -22.09
N VAL A 174 -11.19 -10.95 -20.93
CA VAL A 174 -11.43 -12.11 -20.07
C VAL A 174 -12.91 -12.46 -20.13
N SER A 175 -13.24 -13.76 -20.23
CA SER A 175 -14.61 -14.25 -20.37
C SER A 175 -15.04 -15.03 -19.14
N PHE A 176 -16.24 -14.77 -18.64
CA PHE A 176 -16.90 -15.58 -17.64
C PHE A 176 -17.56 -16.82 -18.28
N ALA A 177 -17.87 -17.83 -17.47
CA ALA A 177 -18.53 -19.06 -17.92
C ALA A 177 -19.90 -18.83 -18.59
N ASP A 178 -20.61 -17.75 -18.22
CA ASP A 178 -21.89 -17.36 -18.83
C ASP A 178 -21.74 -16.54 -20.11
N GLY A 179 -20.52 -16.35 -20.62
CA GLY A 179 -20.21 -15.65 -21.87
C GLY A 179 -20.06 -14.12 -21.72
N GLU A 180 -20.29 -13.51 -20.55
CA GLU A 180 -19.98 -12.11 -20.31
C GLU A 180 -18.48 -11.86 -20.45
N LYS A 181 -18.08 -10.70 -21.00
CA LYS A 181 -16.67 -10.37 -21.25
C LYS A 181 -16.32 -9.05 -20.61
N ILE A 182 -15.17 -9.02 -19.94
CA ILE A 182 -14.56 -7.81 -19.38
C ILE A 182 -13.25 -7.53 -20.12
N THR A 183 -12.98 -6.26 -20.41
CA THR A 183 -11.73 -5.82 -21.01
C THR A 183 -10.80 -5.36 -19.91
N LEU A 184 -9.66 -6.02 -19.74
CA LEU A 184 -8.57 -5.63 -18.86
C LEU A 184 -7.52 -4.84 -19.64
N ARG A 185 -6.66 -4.08 -18.93
CA ARG A 185 -5.55 -3.32 -19.52
C ARG A 185 -4.23 -3.66 -18.85
N THR A 186 -3.23 -4.05 -19.63
CA THR A 186 -1.85 -4.27 -19.19
C THR A 186 -1.07 -3.00 -19.42
N PRO A 187 -0.39 -2.40 -18.42
CA PRO A 187 0.44 -1.22 -18.61
C PRO A 187 1.72 -1.57 -19.38
N ILE A 188 2.15 -0.67 -20.24
CA ILE A 188 3.46 -0.67 -20.91
C ILE A 188 4.15 0.64 -20.51
N TRP A 189 5.22 0.51 -19.74
CA TRP A 189 5.95 1.63 -19.17
C TRP A 189 7.00 2.15 -20.16
N HIS A 190 7.10 3.45 -20.26
CA HIS A 190 8.09 4.14 -21.09
C HIS A 190 8.88 5.08 -20.18
N VAL A 191 10.09 4.66 -19.81
CA VAL A 191 11.00 5.42 -18.94
C VAL A 191 12.25 5.77 -19.73
N LYS A 192 12.62 7.07 -19.73
CA LYS A 192 13.82 7.55 -20.39
C LYS A 192 14.57 8.49 -19.46
N ALA A 193 15.71 8.05 -18.94
CA ALA A 193 16.62 8.89 -18.19
C ALA A 193 17.20 10.01 -19.07
N ILE A 194 17.59 11.14 -18.42
CA ILE A 194 18.01 12.35 -19.12
C ILE A 194 19.53 12.46 -19.16
N HIS A 195 20.21 12.14 -18.06
CA HIS A 195 21.66 12.39 -17.92
C HIS A 195 22.53 11.13 -17.94
N CYS A 196 21.93 9.98 -17.86
CA CYS A 196 22.59 8.67 -17.80
C CYS A 196 21.66 7.60 -18.36
N ASP A 197 22.12 6.38 -18.47
CA ASP A 197 21.28 5.25 -18.83
C ASP A 197 20.93 4.47 -17.54
N ILE A 198 19.66 4.07 -17.42
CA ILE A 198 19.23 3.13 -16.40
C ILE A 198 19.96 1.82 -16.62
N ASP A 199 20.50 1.24 -15.56
CA ASP A 199 21.26 -0.01 -15.64
C ASP A 199 20.40 -1.14 -16.25
N ASP A 200 21.03 -2.06 -16.98
CA ASP A 200 20.30 -3.15 -17.68
C ASP A 200 19.66 -4.15 -16.72
N ASP A 201 20.18 -4.23 -15.50
CA ASP A 201 19.71 -5.08 -14.42
C ASP A 201 18.77 -4.39 -13.43
N THR A 202 18.28 -3.22 -13.77
CA THR A 202 17.32 -2.49 -12.91
C THR A 202 15.91 -3.04 -13.05
N VAL A 203 15.32 -3.35 -11.91
CA VAL A 203 13.90 -3.70 -11.74
C VAL A 203 13.13 -2.45 -11.32
N LEU A 204 12.09 -2.11 -12.06
CA LEU A 204 11.19 -0.99 -11.80
C LEU A 204 9.86 -1.51 -11.24
N SER A 205 9.35 -0.83 -10.22
CA SER A 205 8.12 -1.14 -9.53
C SER A 205 7.20 0.08 -9.52
N ALA A 206 6.13 0.03 -10.31
CA ALA A 206 5.14 1.12 -10.37
C ALA A 206 4.19 1.04 -9.16
N ARG A 207 3.99 2.17 -8.48
CA ARG A 207 3.20 2.21 -7.25
C ARG A 207 2.32 3.44 -7.19
N VAL A 208 1.00 3.25 -7.16
CA VAL A 208 0.04 4.31 -6.80
C VAL A 208 -0.01 4.48 -5.29
N ALA A 209 -0.31 5.67 -4.82
CA ALA A 209 -0.47 5.93 -3.39
C ALA A 209 -1.62 5.09 -2.80
N PRO A 210 -1.41 4.33 -1.70
CA PRO A 210 -2.48 3.60 -1.02
C PRO A 210 -3.34 4.55 -0.17
N ALA A 211 -4.56 4.12 0.18
CA ALA A 211 -5.41 4.86 1.12
C ALA A 211 -4.78 4.94 2.52
N MET A 212 -5.00 6.08 3.21
CA MET A 212 -4.37 6.40 4.50
C MET A 212 -5.21 6.01 5.72
N ILE A 213 -6.45 5.56 5.52
CA ILE A 213 -7.38 5.26 6.62
C ILE A 213 -6.96 4.05 7.46
N GLY A 214 -7.18 4.11 8.76
CA GLY A 214 -7.00 2.98 9.69
C GLY A 214 -5.56 2.56 9.95
N LEU A 215 -4.54 3.26 9.43
CA LEU A 215 -3.14 2.85 9.55
C LEU A 215 -2.66 2.72 11.00
N GLY A 216 -3.14 3.58 11.91
CA GLY A 216 -2.82 3.49 13.33
C GLY A 216 -3.39 2.23 14.00
N LEU A 217 -4.51 1.72 13.52
CA LEU A 217 -5.07 0.45 13.99
C LEU A 217 -4.24 -0.73 13.49
N LEU A 218 -3.82 -0.72 12.21
CA LEU A 218 -2.90 -1.72 11.67
C LEU A 218 -1.55 -1.71 12.40
N ALA A 219 -1.06 -0.53 12.82
CA ALA A 219 0.14 -0.40 13.63
C ALA A 219 0.03 -1.11 14.99
N LEU A 220 -1.18 -1.24 15.54
CA LEU A 220 -1.46 -1.84 16.85
C LEU A 220 -1.93 -3.31 16.78
N ILE A 221 -1.96 -3.93 15.62
CA ILE A 221 -2.12 -5.39 15.54
C ILE A 221 -0.90 -6.03 16.19
N ASP A 222 -1.11 -7.00 17.08
CA ASP A 222 -0.02 -7.75 17.70
C ASP A 222 0.82 -8.45 16.63
N GLU A 223 2.15 -8.36 16.74
CA GLU A 223 3.07 -8.96 15.77
C GLU A 223 2.85 -10.46 15.63
N GLN A 224 2.59 -11.15 16.76
CA GLN A 224 2.37 -12.58 16.75
C GLN A 224 1.08 -12.98 16.03
N GLN A 225 0.04 -12.11 16.02
CA GLN A 225 -1.18 -12.37 15.25
C GLN A 225 -0.91 -12.38 13.73
N ILE A 226 0.07 -11.62 13.27
CA ILE A 226 0.49 -11.59 11.85
C ILE A 226 1.38 -12.81 11.57
N ILE A 227 2.42 -13.03 12.36
CA ILE A 227 3.39 -14.11 12.16
C ILE A 227 2.71 -15.49 12.24
N ASN A 228 1.71 -15.67 13.09
CA ASN A 228 0.97 -16.94 13.21
C ASN A 228 0.17 -17.30 11.94
N GLN A 229 0.04 -16.39 10.99
CA GLN A 229 -0.63 -16.65 9.70
C GLN A 229 0.39 -17.01 8.59
N GLU A 230 1.70 -16.94 8.87
CA GLU A 230 2.72 -17.36 7.90
C GLU A 230 2.61 -18.85 7.59
N ASP A 231 2.71 -19.18 6.32
CA ASP A 231 2.86 -20.56 5.82
C ASP A 231 3.87 -20.61 4.67
N ILE A 232 5.11 -20.17 4.97
CA ILE A 232 6.17 -19.93 3.98
C ILE A 232 6.42 -21.14 3.05
N ASN A 233 6.16 -22.34 3.54
CA ASN A 233 6.44 -23.59 2.83
C ASN A 233 5.16 -24.26 2.29
N ASP A 234 3.99 -23.61 2.38
CA ASP A 234 2.68 -24.19 2.02
C ASP A 234 2.50 -25.58 2.66
N GLU A 235 2.67 -25.67 4.00
CA GLU A 235 2.64 -26.92 4.73
C GLU A 235 1.25 -27.60 4.66
N ASN A 236 0.19 -26.81 4.50
CA ASN A 236 -1.17 -27.31 4.35
C ASN A 236 -1.54 -27.71 2.92
N SER A 237 -0.64 -27.42 1.94
CA SER A 237 -0.78 -27.73 0.52
C SER A 237 -2.04 -27.12 -0.14
N ASP A 238 -2.41 -25.91 0.26
CA ASP A 238 -3.52 -25.17 -0.35
C ASP A 238 -3.09 -24.22 -1.47
N GLY A 239 -1.78 -24.11 -1.70
CA GLY A 239 -1.14 -23.29 -2.73
C GLY A 239 -0.95 -21.84 -2.32
N ILE A 240 -1.02 -21.53 -1.01
CA ILE A 240 -0.85 -20.19 -0.45
C ILE A 240 0.29 -20.20 0.57
N SER A 241 1.34 -19.41 0.30
CA SER A 241 2.58 -19.39 1.07
C SER A 241 2.89 -17.99 1.63
N GLY A 242 1.95 -17.37 2.33
CA GLY A 242 2.11 -16.04 2.89
C GLY A 242 3.30 -15.90 3.83
N LYS A 243 4.10 -14.83 3.69
CA LYS A 243 5.24 -14.54 4.57
C LYS A 243 5.30 -13.09 5.02
N ALA A 244 5.76 -12.85 6.25
CA ALA A 244 5.99 -11.52 6.79
C ALA A 244 7.29 -10.92 6.20
N ASN A 245 7.27 -9.62 5.84
CA ASN A 245 8.51 -8.93 5.51
C ASN A 245 9.25 -8.55 6.79
N LYS A 246 10.56 -8.77 6.83
CA LYS A 246 11.47 -8.36 7.90
C LYS A 246 12.29 -7.17 7.42
N VAL A 247 12.26 -6.09 8.18
CA VAL A 247 12.76 -4.79 7.72
C VAL A 247 13.55 -4.06 8.79
N TRP A 248 14.47 -3.20 8.35
CA TRP A 248 15.30 -2.41 9.25
C TRP A 248 14.50 -1.26 9.90
N SER A 249 14.53 -1.22 11.22
CA SER A 249 14.04 -0.10 12.00
C SER A 249 15.18 0.90 12.25
N VAL A 250 15.13 2.05 11.60
CA VAL A 250 16.16 3.11 11.75
C VAL A 250 16.23 3.62 13.18
N LYS A 251 15.09 3.68 13.88
CA LYS A 251 15.01 4.15 15.27
C LYS A 251 15.65 3.19 16.26
N THR A 252 15.34 1.89 16.16
CA THR A 252 15.81 0.87 17.11
C THR A 252 17.10 0.21 16.69
N LYS A 253 17.53 0.40 15.43
CA LYS A 253 18.69 -0.25 14.80
C LYS A 253 18.61 -1.78 14.91
N GLN A 254 17.43 -2.32 14.63
CA GLN A 254 17.13 -3.75 14.66
C GLN A 254 16.20 -4.11 13.52
N VAL A 255 16.25 -5.37 13.11
CA VAL A 255 15.27 -5.95 12.18
C VAL A 255 13.99 -6.22 12.93
N THR A 256 12.86 -5.89 12.33
CA THR A 256 11.52 -6.03 12.91
C THR A 256 10.49 -6.32 11.79
N LEU A 257 9.25 -6.60 12.18
CA LEU A 257 8.15 -6.82 11.25
C LEU A 257 7.86 -5.58 10.40
N GLY A 258 7.86 -5.75 9.07
CA GLY A 258 7.35 -4.76 8.12
C GLY A 258 5.82 -4.76 8.08
N ARG A 259 5.20 -3.58 8.00
CA ARG A 259 3.73 -3.41 8.06
C ARG A 259 3.17 -2.53 6.95
N PHE A 260 3.92 -1.48 6.54
CA PHE A 260 3.41 -0.41 5.67
C PHE A 260 4.09 -0.42 4.30
N GLY A 261 3.42 0.19 3.34
CA GLY A 261 3.80 0.14 1.93
C GLY A 261 3.29 -1.11 1.22
N TRP A 262 3.38 -1.12 -0.11
CA TRP A 262 2.89 -2.22 -0.96
C TRP A 262 3.63 -3.55 -0.75
N LYS A 263 4.88 -3.48 -0.33
CA LYS A 263 5.71 -4.67 -0.03
C LYS A 263 6.04 -4.79 1.47
N ALA A 264 5.22 -4.16 2.35
CA ALA A 264 5.46 -4.15 3.79
C ALA A 264 6.88 -3.68 4.18
N GLY A 265 7.47 -2.75 3.42
CA GLY A 265 8.87 -2.31 3.60
C GLY A 265 9.12 -1.37 4.78
N GLN A 266 8.11 -0.98 5.54
CA GLN A 266 8.24 -0.03 6.64
C GLN A 266 7.61 -0.55 7.94
N PRO A 267 8.34 -0.46 9.08
CA PRO A 267 7.88 -1.02 10.34
C PRO A 267 6.90 -0.11 11.10
N THR A 268 7.00 1.20 10.93
CA THR A 268 6.23 2.20 11.67
C THR A 268 5.77 3.33 10.77
N LEU A 269 4.64 3.97 11.11
CA LEU A 269 4.17 5.15 10.37
C LEU A 269 5.12 6.34 10.45
N ARG A 270 5.86 6.50 11.57
CA ARG A 270 6.87 7.56 11.68
C ARG A 270 8.00 7.35 10.68
N GLN A 271 8.49 6.12 10.52
CA GLN A 271 9.54 5.82 9.55
C GLN A 271 9.01 5.88 8.12
N GLN A 272 7.79 5.41 7.87
CA GLN A 272 7.11 5.54 6.56
C GLN A 272 6.97 7.01 6.16
N SER A 273 6.48 7.87 7.08
CA SER A 273 6.33 9.31 6.81
C SER A 273 7.69 9.99 6.55
N ALA A 274 8.70 9.67 7.36
CA ALA A 274 10.05 10.19 7.14
C ALA A 274 10.65 9.72 5.80
N GLY A 275 10.40 8.45 5.43
CA GLY A 275 10.81 7.89 4.13
C GLY A 275 10.09 8.54 2.96
N ALA A 276 8.80 8.90 3.12
CA ALA A 276 8.04 9.63 2.11
C ALA A 276 8.53 11.09 1.97
N PHE A 277 8.81 11.78 3.09
CA PHE A 277 9.44 13.10 3.04
C PHE A 277 10.73 13.08 2.22
N LEU A 278 11.62 12.10 2.45
CA LEU A 278 12.85 11.98 1.68
C LEU A 278 12.60 11.49 0.25
N GLY A 279 11.90 10.36 0.08
CA GLY A 279 11.74 9.69 -1.20
C GLY A 279 10.87 10.45 -2.19
N ASP A 280 9.75 11.03 -1.71
CA ASP A 280 8.74 11.60 -2.58
C ASP A 280 8.90 13.13 -2.74
N MET A 281 9.50 13.79 -1.74
CA MET A 281 9.62 15.25 -1.66
C MET A 281 11.08 15.75 -1.54
N GLY A 282 12.05 14.84 -1.41
CA GLY A 282 13.46 15.19 -1.22
C GLY A 282 13.76 15.94 0.07
N LEU A 283 12.97 15.75 1.13
CA LEU A 283 13.06 16.46 2.41
C LEU A 283 13.74 15.61 3.47
N THR A 284 14.84 16.09 4.01
CA THR A 284 15.59 15.41 5.08
C THR A 284 14.88 15.48 6.43
N THR A 285 15.12 14.46 7.25
CA THR A 285 14.61 14.33 8.62
C THR A 285 15.71 13.82 9.55
N ALA A 286 15.50 13.83 10.86
CA ALA A 286 16.43 13.20 11.79
C ALA A 286 16.58 11.67 11.57
N LEU A 287 15.62 11.01 10.95
CA LEU A 287 15.69 9.58 10.59
C LEU A 287 16.44 9.35 9.27
N PHE A 288 16.28 10.22 8.30
CA PHE A 288 16.90 10.17 6.97
C PHE A 288 17.56 11.51 6.69
N GLN A 289 18.87 11.57 6.92
CA GLN A 289 19.63 12.82 7.06
C GLN A 289 20.29 13.31 5.77
N GLN A 290 20.24 12.51 4.72
CA GLN A 290 20.94 12.81 3.47
C GLN A 290 19.94 12.95 2.32
N GLU A 291 20.17 14.00 1.52
CA GLU A 291 19.46 14.21 0.26
C GLU A 291 19.58 13.00 -0.68
N ASN A 292 18.56 12.82 -1.50
CA ASN A 292 18.53 11.76 -2.52
C ASN A 292 19.49 12.00 -3.70
N CYS A 293 20.29 13.07 -3.68
CA CYS A 293 21.19 13.42 -4.78
C CYS A 293 22.26 12.38 -5.02
N LEU A 294 22.32 11.81 -6.21
CA LEU A 294 23.35 10.87 -6.61
C LEU A 294 24.70 11.57 -6.83
N THR A 295 25.80 10.81 -6.86
CA THR A 295 27.14 11.36 -6.92
C THR A 295 27.37 12.26 -8.15
N GLN A 296 26.79 11.91 -9.29
CA GLN A 296 26.89 12.63 -10.56
C GLN A 296 25.94 13.82 -10.67
N GLN A 297 24.95 13.97 -9.79
CA GLN A 297 23.96 15.06 -9.81
C GLN A 297 24.52 16.30 -9.07
N ILE A 298 25.48 16.97 -9.69
CA ILE A 298 26.22 18.08 -9.06
C ILE A 298 25.32 19.28 -8.74
N GLU A 299 24.34 19.57 -9.59
CA GLU A 299 23.38 20.66 -9.37
C GLU A 299 22.47 20.39 -8.19
N CYS A 300 22.01 19.14 -8.06
CA CYS A 300 21.27 18.66 -6.90
C CYS A 300 22.05 18.86 -5.60
N LYS A 301 23.31 18.43 -5.56
CA LYS A 301 24.18 18.57 -4.38
C LYS A 301 24.53 19.99 -3.97
N LYS A 302 24.42 20.96 -4.89
CA LYS A 302 24.68 22.38 -4.66
C LYS A 302 23.42 23.17 -4.33
N ALA A 303 22.25 22.53 -4.41
CA ALA A 303 21.00 23.20 -4.10
C ALA A 303 20.98 23.65 -2.62
N ALA A 304 20.26 24.73 -2.38
CA ALA A 304 20.12 25.26 -1.02
C ALA A 304 19.17 24.35 -0.21
N ASN A 305 19.62 23.95 0.96
CA ASN A 305 18.81 23.18 1.91
C ASN A 305 17.92 24.10 2.74
N GLY A 306 16.75 23.63 3.15
CA GLY A 306 15.92 24.29 4.13
C GLY A 306 16.40 24.03 5.57
N ASN A 307 15.74 24.67 6.52
CA ASN A 307 15.93 24.42 7.96
C ASN A 307 14.56 24.43 8.65
N GLY A 308 14.10 23.27 9.10
CA GLY A 308 12.76 23.06 9.67
C GLY A 308 12.50 23.79 10.99
N ASP A 309 13.54 24.28 11.66
CA ASP A 309 13.42 25.10 12.88
C ASP A 309 14.60 26.07 13.02
N MET A 310 14.55 27.16 12.28
CA MET A 310 15.62 28.18 12.27
C MET A 310 15.89 28.77 13.64
N ALA A 311 14.91 28.82 14.54
CA ALA A 311 15.10 29.36 15.88
C ALA A 311 16.03 28.48 16.73
N ASN A 312 16.15 27.21 16.43
CA ASN A 312 16.99 26.24 17.14
C ASN A 312 18.11 25.69 16.24
N ASP A 313 18.36 26.29 15.07
CA ASP A 313 19.36 25.83 14.10
C ASP A 313 19.27 24.32 13.80
N TYR A 314 18.04 23.85 13.57
CA TYR A 314 17.77 22.43 13.30
C TYR A 314 18.27 22.06 11.89
N PRO A 315 19.14 21.07 11.75
CA PRO A 315 19.91 20.86 10.52
C PRO A 315 19.15 20.16 9.38
N TYR A 316 17.87 19.80 9.59
CA TYR A 316 17.06 19.08 8.59
C TYR A 316 15.83 19.89 8.20
N GLU A 317 15.31 19.69 6.98
CA GLU A 317 14.16 20.42 6.45
C GLU A 317 12.88 20.16 7.26
N VAL A 318 12.66 18.91 7.67
CA VAL A 318 11.47 18.52 8.44
C VAL A 318 11.82 18.44 9.92
N ALA A 319 11.37 19.41 10.70
CA ALA A 319 11.53 19.38 12.15
C ALA A 319 10.81 18.18 12.79
N ASP A 320 11.37 17.59 13.85
CA ASP A 320 10.76 16.45 14.55
C ASP A 320 9.30 16.71 14.98
N LYS A 321 9.01 17.94 15.43
CA LYS A 321 7.63 18.34 15.78
C LYS A 321 6.65 18.31 14.61
N VAL A 322 7.12 18.51 13.37
CA VAL A 322 6.32 18.41 12.14
C VAL A 322 6.11 16.94 11.81
N LEU A 323 7.17 16.14 11.78
CA LEU A 323 7.10 14.70 11.55
C LEU A 323 6.18 14.01 12.58
N ASP A 324 6.21 14.44 13.86
CA ASP A 324 5.33 13.92 14.91
C ASP A 324 3.85 14.29 14.68
N LYS A 325 3.57 15.48 14.13
CA LYS A 325 2.19 15.89 13.78
C LYS A 325 1.67 15.10 12.59
N VAL A 326 2.45 14.97 11.52
CA VAL A 326 2.06 14.16 10.34
C VAL A 326 1.85 12.69 10.74
N THR A 327 2.77 12.13 11.54
CA THR A 327 2.62 10.77 12.08
C THR A 327 1.35 10.62 12.91
N PHE A 328 1.02 11.61 13.76
CA PHE A 328 -0.19 11.60 14.58
C PHE A 328 -1.44 11.67 13.70
N TYR A 329 -1.46 12.54 12.70
CA TYR A 329 -2.52 12.62 11.70
C TYR A 329 -2.76 11.27 11.02
N SER A 330 -1.73 10.67 10.44
CA SER A 330 -1.81 9.39 9.74
C SER A 330 -2.26 8.22 10.64
N ASN A 331 -1.94 8.27 11.95
CA ASN A 331 -2.43 7.27 12.90
C ASN A 331 -3.95 7.39 13.19
N HIS A 332 -4.52 8.58 13.05
CA HIS A 332 -5.89 8.86 13.50
C HIS A 332 -6.90 9.06 12.37
N LEU A 333 -6.50 8.88 11.11
CA LEU A 333 -7.45 8.83 9.99
C LEU A 333 -8.41 7.65 10.18
N ALA A 334 -9.69 7.98 10.29
CA ALA A 334 -10.73 7.01 10.61
C ALA A 334 -11.09 6.13 9.41
N VAL A 335 -11.64 4.96 9.70
CA VAL A 335 -12.25 4.08 8.71
C VAL A 335 -13.76 4.30 8.72
N PRO A 336 -14.41 4.51 7.57
CA PRO A 336 -15.87 4.56 7.48
C PRO A 336 -16.53 3.24 7.87
N GLU A 337 -17.73 3.35 8.47
CA GLU A 337 -18.59 2.21 8.73
C GLU A 337 -19.06 1.57 7.41
N ARG A 338 -19.31 0.27 7.44
CA ARG A 338 -20.00 -0.44 6.35
C ARG A 338 -21.43 0.06 6.24
N ARG A 339 -21.89 0.27 5.02
CA ARG A 339 -23.16 0.97 4.75
C ARG A 339 -24.38 0.04 4.70
N ASN A 340 -24.16 -1.22 4.27
CA ASN A 340 -25.23 -2.19 3.97
C ASN A 340 -24.94 -3.58 4.54
N ALA A 341 -24.10 -3.69 5.59
CA ALA A 341 -23.51 -4.92 6.11
C ALA A 341 -24.51 -6.06 6.37
N TYR A 342 -25.77 -5.73 6.68
CA TYR A 342 -26.81 -6.71 7.04
C TYR A 342 -27.82 -6.97 5.93
N THR A 343 -27.68 -6.37 4.76
CA THR A 343 -28.55 -6.68 3.63
C THR A 343 -28.29 -8.11 3.12
N LYS A 344 -29.33 -8.77 2.62
CA LYS A 344 -29.21 -10.14 2.10
C LYS A 344 -28.18 -10.24 0.97
N GLN A 345 -28.07 -9.22 0.12
CA GLN A 345 -27.15 -9.19 -0.99
C GLN A 345 -25.69 -9.17 -0.49
N VAL A 346 -25.38 -8.31 0.48
CA VAL A 346 -24.04 -8.17 1.06
C VAL A 346 -23.66 -9.42 1.87
N THR A 347 -24.57 -9.96 2.67
CA THR A 347 -24.30 -11.19 3.44
C THR A 347 -24.12 -12.43 2.56
N ASN A 348 -24.83 -12.52 1.42
CA ASN A 348 -24.58 -13.55 0.43
C ASN A 348 -23.21 -13.36 -0.22
N GLY A 349 -22.85 -12.13 -0.57
CA GLY A 349 -21.52 -11.79 -1.12
C GLY A 349 -20.39 -12.16 -0.17
N GLN A 350 -20.52 -11.92 1.13
CA GLN A 350 -19.55 -12.35 2.14
C GLN A 350 -19.40 -13.88 2.19
N LYS A 351 -20.50 -14.62 2.09
CA LYS A 351 -20.43 -16.10 2.01
C LYS A 351 -19.68 -16.55 0.76
N ILE A 352 -19.98 -15.96 -0.39
CA ILE A 352 -19.28 -16.27 -1.64
C ILE A 352 -17.79 -15.96 -1.50
N PHE A 353 -17.42 -14.80 -0.97
CA PHE A 353 -16.04 -14.38 -0.68
C PHE A 353 -15.28 -15.45 0.12
N ASN A 354 -15.91 -16.00 1.16
CA ASN A 354 -15.33 -17.06 1.97
C ASN A 354 -15.25 -18.40 1.21
N GLU A 355 -16.31 -18.79 0.53
CA GLU A 355 -16.41 -20.08 -0.19
C GLU A 355 -15.43 -20.20 -1.36
N ILE A 356 -15.14 -19.09 -2.05
CA ILE A 356 -14.18 -19.07 -3.15
C ILE A 356 -12.73 -18.95 -2.70
N GLY A 357 -12.46 -18.67 -1.39
CA GLY A 357 -11.13 -18.69 -0.79
C GLY A 357 -10.47 -17.31 -0.62
N CYS A 358 -11.14 -16.19 -0.89
CA CYS A 358 -10.55 -14.86 -0.73
C CYS A 358 -10.10 -14.57 0.71
N GLN A 359 -10.82 -15.13 1.70
CA GLN A 359 -10.49 -14.97 3.12
C GLN A 359 -9.15 -15.58 3.54
N GLN A 360 -8.52 -16.42 2.71
CA GLN A 360 -7.24 -17.07 3.03
C GLN A 360 -6.11 -16.03 3.13
N CYS A 361 -6.12 -15.00 2.27
CA CYS A 361 -5.23 -13.83 2.36
C CYS A 361 -5.94 -12.63 3.02
N HIS A 362 -7.22 -12.43 2.73
CA HIS A 362 -8.01 -11.34 3.29
C HIS A 362 -8.68 -11.74 4.62
N SER A 363 -7.84 -12.02 5.64
CA SER A 363 -8.27 -12.34 7.01
C SER A 363 -9.19 -11.27 7.58
N ALA A 364 -10.34 -11.69 8.13
CA ALA A 364 -11.43 -10.76 8.40
C ALA A 364 -11.12 -9.80 9.57
N SER A 365 -10.53 -10.25 10.68
CA SER A 365 -10.51 -9.47 11.91
C SER A 365 -9.26 -9.62 12.77
N TYR A 366 -8.99 -8.55 13.54
CA TYR A 366 -7.97 -8.51 14.59
C TYR A 366 -8.49 -7.77 15.82
N THR A 367 -7.75 -7.90 16.94
CA THR A 367 -7.91 -7.03 18.10
C THR A 367 -6.63 -6.24 18.31
N THR A 368 -6.74 -4.90 18.39
CA THR A 368 -5.58 -4.04 18.61
C THR A 368 -5.05 -4.17 20.04
N THR A 369 -3.73 -4.08 20.19
CA THR A 369 -3.05 -4.11 21.48
C THR A 369 -3.32 -2.84 22.29
N THR A 370 -2.93 -2.83 23.57
CA THR A 370 -2.97 -1.63 24.40
C THR A 370 -1.77 -0.73 24.08
N SER A 371 -2.04 0.52 23.71
CA SER A 371 -1.03 1.55 23.48
C SER A 371 -1.17 2.70 24.47
N LYS A 372 -0.06 3.06 25.13
CA LYS A 372 -0.01 4.29 25.96
C LYS A 372 0.06 5.56 25.11
N ALA A 373 0.63 5.45 23.91
CA ALA A 373 0.77 6.58 22.99
C ALA A 373 -0.53 6.92 22.27
N PHE A 374 -1.37 5.90 22.02
CA PHE A 374 -2.66 6.01 21.30
C PHE A 374 -3.73 5.20 22.04
N PRO A 375 -4.13 5.64 23.27
CA PRO A 375 -5.10 4.91 24.09
C PRO A 375 -6.46 4.76 23.38
N GLU A 376 -6.86 5.73 22.56
CA GLU A 376 -8.09 5.77 21.77
C GLU A 376 -8.14 4.71 20.66
N LEU A 377 -7.00 4.19 20.20
CA LEU A 377 -6.91 3.11 19.21
C LEU A 377 -6.73 1.72 19.83
N SER A 378 -6.66 1.66 21.19
CA SER A 378 -6.39 0.41 21.91
C SER A 378 -7.61 -0.47 22.03
N LYS A 379 -7.41 -1.80 22.03
CA LYS A 379 -8.43 -2.84 22.29
C LYS A 379 -9.66 -2.74 21.38
N GLN A 380 -9.45 -2.29 20.13
CA GLN A 380 -10.51 -2.28 19.13
C GLN A 380 -10.59 -3.63 18.45
N THR A 381 -11.79 -4.18 18.27
CA THR A 381 -12.03 -5.25 17.31
C THR A 381 -12.20 -4.61 15.95
N ILE A 382 -11.31 -4.93 15.00
CA ILE A 382 -11.25 -4.32 13.67
C ILE A 382 -11.42 -5.37 12.57
N TYR A 383 -11.95 -4.96 11.42
CA TYR A 383 -12.24 -5.82 10.27
C TYR A 383 -11.55 -5.29 9.01
N PRO A 384 -10.20 -5.35 8.93
CA PRO A 384 -9.45 -4.78 7.81
C PRO A 384 -9.46 -5.66 6.55
N TYR A 385 -9.78 -6.95 6.67
CA TYR A 385 -9.71 -7.91 5.58
C TYR A 385 -8.32 -7.96 4.92
N THR A 386 -7.32 -8.27 5.69
CA THR A 386 -5.90 -8.46 5.31
C THR A 386 -5.21 -9.35 6.33
N ASP A 387 -4.25 -10.16 5.91
CA ASP A 387 -3.33 -10.89 6.80
C ASP A 387 -2.03 -10.12 7.03
N MET A 388 -1.80 -9.02 6.31
CA MET A 388 -0.57 -8.20 6.33
C MET A 388 0.67 -8.93 5.77
N LEU A 389 0.52 -10.10 5.16
CA LEU A 389 1.60 -10.91 4.61
C LEU A 389 1.87 -10.57 3.13
N LEU A 390 3.05 -10.98 2.66
CA LEU A 390 3.44 -10.98 1.26
C LEU A 390 2.96 -12.27 0.61
N HIS A 391 2.38 -12.14 -0.60
CA HIS A 391 1.95 -13.26 -1.42
C HIS A 391 2.44 -13.11 -2.85
N ASP A 392 2.80 -14.23 -3.48
CA ASP A 392 3.07 -14.30 -4.92
C ASP A 392 1.77 -14.06 -5.70
N MET A 393 1.71 -12.93 -6.39
CA MET A 393 0.55 -12.54 -7.21
C MET A 393 0.69 -12.92 -8.69
N GLY A 394 1.70 -13.71 -9.02
CA GLY A 394 1.93 -14.26 -10.37
C GLY A 394 2.59 -13.28 -11.33
N GLU A 395 2.96 -13.83 -12.50
CA GLU A 395 3.72 -13.11 -13.53
C GLU A 395 3.07 -11.80 -13.98
N ALA A 396 1.75 -11.76 -14.08
CA ALA A 396 1.03 -10.57 -14.56
C ALA A 396 1.13 -9.35 -13.64
N LEU A 397 1.42 -9.55 -12.34
CA LEU A 397 1.59 -8.49 -11.34
C LEU A 397 3.05 -8.35 -10.86
N THR A 398 4.00 -9.00 -11.52
CA THR A 398 5.43 -8.88 -11.25
C THR A 398 5.95 -7.51 -11.70
N ASP A 399 6.94 -6.99 -10.99
CA ASP A 399 7.73 -5.82 -11.36
C ASP A 399 8.42 -6.04 -12.73
N PHE A 400 8.96 -5.00 -13.36
CA PHE A 400 9.39 -4.99 -14.76
C PHE A 400 10.77 -4.35 -14.94
N ASP A 401 11.44 -4.62 -16.07
CA ASP A 401 12.69 -3.97 -16.48
C ASP A 401 12.46 -2.63 -17.19
N LYS A 402 13.54 -1.92 -17.52
CA LYS A 402 13.47 -0.63 -18.24
C LYS A 402 12.81 -0.70 -19.62
N ASN A 403 12.62 -1.89 -20.20
CA ASN A 403 11.93 -2.12 -21.46
C ASN A 403 10.46 -2.56 -21.25
N SER A 404 9.96 -2.46 -20.03
CA SER A 404 8.62 -2.91 -19.63
C SER A 404 8.39 -4.42 -19.79
N GLN A 405 9.47 -5.21 -19.73
CA GLN A 405 9.39 -6.67 -19.72
C GLN A 405 9.31 -7.15 -18.28
N THR A 406 8.47 -8.13 -18.01
CA THR A 406 8.36 -8.80 -16.71
C THR A 406 9.70 -9.43 -16.32
N VAL A 407 10.19 -9.13 -15.13
CA VAL A 407 11.41 -9.75 -14.58
C VAL A 407 11.10 -11.09 -13.92
N SER A 408 12.15 -11.85 -13.53
CA SER A 408 11.94 -13.07 -12.73
C SER A 408 11.27 -12.75 -11.40
N GLY A 409 10.25 -13.52 -11.03
CA GLY A 409 9.46 -13.28 -9.83
C GLY A 409 10.26 -13.40 -8.52
N ASP A 410 11.29 -14.23 -8.49
CA ASP A 410 12.12 -14.57 -7.32
C ASP A 410 13.24 -13.56 -7.00
N ILE A 411 13.30 -12.45 -7.73
CA ILE A 411 14.26 -11.36 -7.47
C ILE A 411 13.83 -10.56 -6.23
N PRO A 412 14.66 -10.48 -5.16
CA PRO A 412 14.37 -9.61 -4.04
C PRO A 412 14.48 -8.13 -4.46
N VAL A 413 13.46 -7.33 -4.17
CA VAL A 413 13.37 -5.92 -4.58
C VAL A 413 13.15 -4.96 -3.42
N GLU A 414 12.60 -5.46 -2.29
CA GLU A 414 12.43 -4.65 -1.08
C GLU A 414 12.50 -5.53 0.17
N PHE A 415 13.68 -5.64 0.81
CA PHE A 415 13.98 -6.60 1.88
C PHE A 415 13.68 -8.05 1.42
N LEU A 416 12.81 -8.79 2.13
CA LEU A 416 12.44 -10.15 1.75
C LEU A 416 11.44 -10.20 0.58
N ALA A 417 10.79 -9.09 0.27
CA ALA A 417 9.78 -9.07 -0.77
C ALA A 417 10.41 -9.23 -2.15
N GLN A 418 9.92 -10.20 -2.90
CA GLN A 418 10.31 -10.49 -4.28
C GLN A 418 9.52 -9.64 -5.28
N ALA A 419 9.93 -9.67 -6.55
CA ALA A 419 9.34 -8.85 -7.60
C ALA A 419 7.85 -9.13 -7.82
N ASN A 420 7.41 -10.39 -7.69
CA ASN A 420 6.01 -10.82 -7.82
C ASN A 420 5.20 -10.80 -6.52
N GLU A 421 5.85 -10.48 -5.38
CA GLU A 421 5.20 -10.52 -4.07
C GLU A 421 4.66 -9.15 -3.66
N TRP A 422 3.43 -9.15 -3.16
CA TRP A 422 2.73 -7.96 -2.69
C TRP A 422 2.06 -8.22 -1.36
N ARG A 423 2.13 -7.24 -0.45
CA ARG A 423 1.40 -7.32 0.82
C ARG A 423 -0.11 -7.24 0.55
N THR A 424 -0.87 -8.15 1.15
CA THR A 424 -2.33 -8.06 1.13
C THR A 424 -2.79 -6.71 1.67
N PRO A 425 -3.36 -5.81 0.84
CA PRO A 425 -3.84 -4.53 1.33
C PRO A 425 -5.13 -4.69 2.12
N PRO A 426 -5.42 -3.83 3.11
CA PRO A 426 -6.71 -3.82 3.77
C PRO A 426 -7.81 -3.46 2.77
N LEU A 427 -8.97 -4.11 2.89
CA LEU A 427 -10.12 -3.86 2.00
C LEU A 427 -11.14 -2.87 2.59
N TRP A 428 -11.03 -2.50 3.87
CA TRP A 428 -11.92 -1.49 4.45
C TRP A 428 -11.87 -0.18 3.68
N GLY A 429 -13.03 0.44 3.46
CA GLY A 429 -13.17 1.67 2.67
C GLY A 429 -12.99 1.50 1.16
N ILE A 430 -12.65 0.30 0.64
CA ILE A 430 -12.40 0.12 -0.79
C ILE A 430 -13.59 0.52 -1.67
N GLY A 431 -14.82 0.28 -1.19
CA GLY A 431 -16.04 0.68 -1.91
C GLY A 431 -16.30 2.18 -1.94
N LEU A 432 -15.58 2.97 -1.13
CA LEU A 432 -15.64 4.44 -1.16
C LEU A 432 -14.49 5.07 -1.94
N ALA A 433 -13.51 4.30 -2.40
CA ALA A 433 -12.32 4.83 -3.06
C ALA A 433 -12.68 5.80 -4.20
N GLN A 434 -13.60 5.42 -5.10
CA GLN A 434 -14.04 6.25 -6.23
C GLN A 434 -15.09 7.32 -5.85
N THR A 435 -15.64 7.28 -4.64
CA THR A 435 -16.42 8.39 -4.07
C THR A 435 -15.48 9.48 -3.56
N VAL A 436 -14.35 9.09 -2.97
CA VAL A 436 -13.32 10.01 -2.45
C VAL A 436 -12.56 10.65 -3.61
N ASP A 437 -12.04 9.83 -4.52
CA ASP A 437 -11.44 10.29 -5.77
C ASP A 437 -12.04 9.51 -6.97
N PRO A 438 -12.83 10.17 -7.83
CA PRO A 438 -13.41 9.52 -9.02
C PRO A 438 -12.40 8.90 -9.98
N GLN A 439 -11.14 9.33 -9.92
CA GLN A 439 -10.05 8.78 -10.73
C GLN A 439 -9.35 7.59 -10.06
N ALA A 440 -9.64 7.29 -8.79
CA ALA A 440 -8.99 6.21 -8.05
C ALA A 440 -9.03 4.88 -8.81
N THR A 441 -7.87 4.25 -8.93
CA THR A 441 -7.70 2.94 -9.56
C THR A 441 -7.19 1.91 -8.56
N PHE A 442 -7.17 0.63 -8.90
CA PHE A 442 -6.91 -0.45 -7.96
C PHE A 442 -5.63 -1.22 -8.34
N LEU A 443 -5.18 -2.10 -7.44
CA LEU A 443 -3.87 -2.76 -7.44
C LEU A 443 -2.71 -1.79 -7.16
N HIS A 444 -1.48 -2.31 -7.08
CA HIS A 444 -0.29 -1.53 -6.72
C HIS A 444 0.08 -0.49 -7.78
N ASP A 445 -0.15 -0.77 -9.05
CA ASP A 445 0.18 0.08 -10.20
C ASP A 445 -1.02 0.77 -10.84
N GLY A 446 -2.20 0.57 -10.27
CA GLY A 446 -3.42 1.22 -10.73
C GLY A 446 -3.99 0.71 -12.05
N ARG A 447 -3.54 -0.45 -12.54
CA ARG A 447 -4.04 -1.01 -13.82
C ARG A 447 -5.52 -1.34 -13.82
N ALA A 448 -6.09 -1.71 -12.67
CA ALA A 448 -7.51 -2.03 -12.55
C ALA A 448 -8.34 -0.77 -12.31
N ARG A 449 -9.36 -0.54 -13.14
CA ARG A 449 -10.22 0.64 -13.13
C ARG A 449 -11.39 0.54 -12.14
N ASN A 450 -11.67 -0.67 -11.67
CA ASN A 450 -12.74 -0.97 -10.71
C ASN A 450 -12.40 -2.24 -9.92
N ILE A 451 -13.19 -2.55 -8.90
CA ILE A 451 -12.99 -3.69 -8.01
C ILE A 451 -13.05 -5.02 -8.79
N LEU A 452 -13.95 -5.18 -9.75
CA LEU A 452 -14.05 -6.41 -10.55
C LEU A 452 -12.76 -6.65 -11.36
N GLU A 453 -12.24 -5.63 -12.01
CA GLU A 453 -10.96 -5.74 -12.73
C GLU A 453 -9.81 -6.11 -11.77
N ALA A 454 -9.77 -5.55 -10.55
CA ALA A 454 -8.78 -5.92 -9.55
C ALA A 454 -8.86 -7.41 -9.20
N VAL A 455 -10.07 -7.95 -8.98
CA VAL A 455 -10.27 -9.39 -8.73
C VAL A 455 -9.80 -10.24 -9.92
N LEU A 456 -10.07 -9.80 -11.15
CA LEU A 456 -9.69 -10.56 -12.36
C LEU A 456 -8.18 -10.51 -12.66
N TRP A 457 -7.44 -9.57 -12.08
CA TRP A 457 -6.00 -9.51 -12.17
C TRP A 457 -5.27 -10.41 -11.17
N HIS A 458 -5.93 -10.95 -10.16
CA HIS A 458 -5.33 -11.86 -9.21
C HIS A 458 -4.75 -13.09 -9.92
N GLY A 459 -3.52 -13.46 -9.59
CA GLY A 459 -2.78 -14.60 -10.13
C GLY A 459 -1.95 -15.26 -9.05
N GLY A 460 -0.99 -16.12 -9.41
CA GLY A 460 -0.15 -16.82 -8.46
C GLY A 460 -0.97 -17.57 -7.41
N GLU A 461 -0.72 -17.30 -6.12
CA GLU A 461 -1.44 -17.92 -5.00
C GLU A 461 -2.96 -17.64 -5.04
N ALA A 462 -3.39 -16.52 -5.59
CA ALA A 462 -4.81 -16.15 -5.70
C ALA A 462 -5.50 -16.68 -6.98
N GLU A 463 -4.79 -17.38 -7.87
CA GLU A 463 -5.33 -17.81 -9.17
C GLU A 463 -6.54 -18.76 -9.05
N LEU A 464 -6.52 -19.67 -8.07
CA LEU A 464 -7.65 -20.57 -7.83
C LEU A 464 -8.92 -19.79 -7.48
N SER A 465 -8.81 -18.79 -6.63
CA SER A 465 -9.95 -17.93 -6.25
C SER A 465 -10.47 -17.12 -7.44
N LYS A 466 -9.59 -16.51 -8.24
CA LYS A 466 -9.95 -15.84 -9.50
C LYS A 466 -10.71 -16.79 -10.45
N ASN A 467 -10.19 -18.01 -10.64
CA ASN A 467 -10.82 -18.99 -11.53
C ASN A 467 -12.22 -19.40 -11.05
N LYS A 468 -12.44 -19.50 -9.74
CA LYS A 468 -13.80 -19.69 -9.17
C LYS A 468 -14.69 -18.49 -9.46
N VAL A 469 -14.19 -17.24 -9.39
CA VAL A 469 -14.97 -16.03 -9.78
C VAL A 469 -15.42 -16.10 -11.24
N LEU A 470 -14.54 -16.55 -12.14
CA LEU A 470 -14.88 -16.69 -13.56
C LEU A 470 -16.00 -17.73 -13.83
N GLN A 471 -16.22 -18.67 -12.91
CA GLN A 471 -17.28 -19.67 -12.97
C GLN A 471 -18.58 -19.23 -12.30
N LEU A 472 -18.57 -18.14 -11.51
CA LEU A 472 -19.77 -17.67 -10.82
C LEU A 472 -20.86 -17.23 -11.77
N PRO A 473 -22.14 -17.62 -11.55
CA PRO A 473 -23.29 -17.02 -12.23
C PRO A 473 -23.33 -15.50 -11.99
N LYS A 474 -23.84 -14.75 -12.95
CA LYS A 474 -23.92 -13.27 -12.90
C LYS A 474 -24.49 -12.74 -11.57
N ARG A 475 -25.54 -13.37 -11.04
CA ARG A 475 -26.13 -12.99 -9.77
C ARG A 475 -25.13 -13.08 -8.61
N GLN A 476 -24.36 -14.15 -8.53
CA GLN A 476 -23.36 -14.33 -7.47
C GLN A 476 -22.19 -13.36 -7.60
N ARG A 477 -21.78 -13.00 -8.82
CA ARG A 477 -20.80 -11.94 -9.06
C ARG A 477 -21.29 -10.59 -8.53
N ILE A 478 -22.58 -10.26 -8.78
CA ILE A 478 -23.20 -9.04 -8.25
C ILE A 478 -23.24 -9.05 -6.72
N GLU A 479 -23.56 -10.19 -6.09
CA GLU A 479 -23.57 -10.34 -4.63
C GLU A 479 -22.15 -10.20 -4.05
N LEU A 480 -21.12 -10.81 -4.67
CA LEU A 480 -19.72 -10.66 -4.29
C LEU A 480 -19.26 -9.20 -4.37
N LEU A 481 -19.55 -8.52 -5.49
CA LEU A 481 -19.21 -7.11 -5.65
C LEU A 481 -19.91 -6.22 -4.62
N ALA A 482 -21.19 -6.49 -4.33
CA ALA A 482 -21.94 -5.74 -3.32
C ALA A 482 -21.31 -5.86 -1.92
N PHE A 483 -20.69 -7.01 -1.59
CA PHE A 483 -19.93 -7.17 -0.37
C PHE A 483 -18.62 -6.35 -0.38
N LEU A 484 -17.84 -6.44 -1.46
CA LEU A 484 -16.58 -5.69 -1.60
C LEU A 484 -16.82 -4.17 -1.64
N GLU A 485 -17.88 -3.72 -2.30
CA GLU A 485 -18.29 -2.32 -2.36
C GLU A 485 -18.86 -1.82 -1.01
N ASP A 486 -19.30 -2.69 -0.12
CA ASP A 486 -19.77 -2.33 1.21
C ASP A 486 -18.64 -2.20 2.24
N LEU A 487 -17.52 -2.88 2.00
CA LEU A 487 -16.31 -2.72 2.81
C LEU A 487 -15.75 -1.33 2.65
#